data_f1a162fc6cdfcaf3e2f5ba8cdca19d1d
#
_entry.id   f1a162fc6cdfcaf3e2f5ba8cdca19d1d
#
_cell.length_a   1.000
_cell.length_b   1.000
_cell.length_c   1.000
_cell.angle_alpha   90.00
_cell.angle_beta   90.00
_cell.angle_gamma   90.00
#
_symmetry.space_group_name_H-M   'P 1'
#
loop_
_entity.id
_entity.type
_entity.pdbx_description
1 polymer ?
#
loop_
_entity_poly.entity_id
_entity_poly.type
_entity_poly.pdbx_seq_one_letter_code
_entity_poly.pdbx_strand_id
1 'polypeptide(L)' 'NQGGDTPCEDFLAADEASQNESITKMLTDEGKNEPANAELAGTRVSITTYCQTVGTPESTIKEAPHL' A
#
# COMPACT_ATOMS: atom_id res chain seq x y z
N ASN A 1 -7.53 -8.61 0.54
CA ASN A 1 -6.69 -7.77 -0.16
C ASN A 1 -7.50 -6.76 -0.94
N GLN A 2 -7.95 -5.74 -0.24
CA GLN A 2 -8.95 -4.80 -0.67
C GLN A 2 -8.44 -3.36 -0.50
N GLY A 3 -7.44 -2.97 -1.29
CA GLY A 3 -6.91 -1.62 -1.18
C GLY A 3 -6.26 -1.39 0.17
N GLY A 4 -6.69 -0.36 0.89
CA GLY A 4 -6.11 0.00 2.18
C GLY A 4 -6.29 -1.05 3.26
N ASP A 5 -7.23 -1.97 3.08
CA ASP A 5 -7.46 -3.04 4.06
C ASP A 5 -6.55 -4.24 3.86
N THR A 6 -5.65 -4.19 2.87
CA THR A 6 -4.69 -5.28 2.62
C THR A 6 -3.75 -5.42 3.82
N PRO A 7 -3.65 -6.62 4.42
CA PRO A 7 -2.68 -6.82 5.49
C PRO A 7 -1.25 -6.73 5.00
N CYS A 8 -0.35 -6.28 5.88
CA CYS A 8 1.07 -6.16 5.52
C CYS A 8 1.64 -7.46 4.98
N GLU A 9 1.32 -8.60 5.60
CA GLU A 9 1.85 -9.89 5.15
C GLU A 9 1.43 -10.20 3.71
N ASP A 10 0.20 -9.87 3.36
CA ASP A 10 -0.30 -10.11 2.01
C ASP A 10 0.33 -9.13 1.02
N PHE A 11 0.48 -7.88 1.44
CA PHE A 11 1.11 -6.87 0.59
C PHE A 11 2.56 -7.25 0.27
N LEU A 12 3.31 -7.67 1.29
CA LEU A 12 4.72 -8.02 1.10
C LEU A 12 4.88 -9.28 0.24
N ALA A 13 3.92 -10.18 0.29
CA ALA A 13 3.95 -11.40 -0.50
C ALA A 13 3.44 -11.20 -1.93
N ALA A 14 2.76 -10.09 -2.21
CA ALA A 14 2.19 -9.82 -3.51
C ALA A 14 3.25 -9.40 -4.51
N ASP A 15 2.98 -9.63 -5.80
CA ASP A 15 3.86 -9.12 -6.85
C ASP A 15 3.64 -7.62 -7.02
N GLU A 16 4.51 -6.99 -7.81
CA GLU A 16 4.47 -5.54 -8.00
C GLU A 16 3.13 -5.07 -8.56
N ALA A 17 2.58 -5.79 -9.52
CA ALA A 17 1.31 -5.41 -10.13
C ALA A 17 0.18 -5.40 -9.10
N SER A 18 0.13 -6.43 -8.25
CA SER A 18 -0.89 -6.51 -7.20
C SER A 18 -0.69 -5.45 -6.14
N GLN A 19 0.57 -5.15 -5.80
CA GLN A 19 0.87 -4.08 -4.85
C GLN A 19 0.40 -2.73 -5.39
N ASN A 20 0.66 -2.45 -6.65
CA ASN A 20 0.24 -1.20 -7.28
C ASN A 20 -1.28 -1.08 -7.32
N GLU A 21 -1.97 -2.20 -7.58
CA GLU A 21 -3.42 -2.24 -7.59
C GLU A 21 -4.00 -1.90 -6.22
N SER A 22 -3.44 -2.49 -5.19
CA SER A 22 -3.88 -2.23 -3.81
C SER A 22 -3.67 -0.76 -3.44
N ILE A 23 -2.53 -0.19 -3.82
CA ILE A 23 -2.24 1.22 -3.53
C ILE A 23 -3.21 2.13 -4.28
N THR A 24 -3.43 1.87 -5.56
CA THR A 24 -4.35 2.68 -6.37
C THR A 24 -5.74 2.66 -5.76
N LYS A 25 -6.21 1.49 -5.37
CA LYS A 25 -7.53 1.36 -4.76
C LYS A 25 -7.60 2.10 -3.43
N MET A 26 -6.56 1.97 -2.61
CA MET A 26 -6.50 2.66 -1.33
C MET A 26 -6.60 4.18 -1.51
N LEU A 27 -5.79 4.73 -2.41
CA LEU A 27 -5.78 6.18 -2.62
C LEU A 27 -7.09 6.66 -3.24
N THR A 28 -7.66 5.89 -4.17
CA THR A 28 -8.95 6.23 -4.77
C THR A 28 -10.06 6.23 -3.73
N ASP A 29 -10.06 5.22 -2.84
CA ASP A 29 -11.06 5.12 -1.78
C ASP A 29 -10.94 6.28 -0.79
N GLU A 30 -9.75 6.87 -0.67
CA GLU A 30 -9.53 8.03 0.20
C GLU A 30 -9.84 9.36 -0.50
N GLY A 31 -10.40 9.29 -1.69
CA GLY A 31 -10.80 10.48 -2.42
C GLY A 31 -9.69 11.12 -3.26
N LYS A 32 -8.60 10.42 -3.45
CA LYS A 32 -7.49 10.93 -4.26
C LYS A 32 -7.65 10.49 -5.70
N ASN A 33 -7.01 11.23 -6.61
CA ASN A 33 -6.97 10.85 -8.01
C ASN A 33 -6.06 9.64 -8.20
N GLU A 34 -6.20 8.96 -9.34
CA GLU A 34 -5.33 7.85 -9.67
C GLU A 34 -3.88 8.32 -9.64
N PRO A 35 -3.00 7.63 -8.89
CA PRO A 35 -1.63 8.09 -8.72
C PRO A 35 -0.79 7.86 -9.98
N ALA A 36 0.18 8.75 -10.21
CA ALA A 36 1.16 8.57 -11.26
C ALA A 36 2.13 7.44 -10.86
N ASN A 37 2.88 6.92 -11.84
CA ASN A 37 3.83 5.85 -11.59
C ASN A 37 4.84 6.19 -10.49
N ALA A 38 5.33 7.43 -10.48
CA ALA A 38 6.29 7.87 -9.47
C ALA A 38 5.66 7.85 -8.07
N GLU A 39 4.39 8.23 -7.98
CA GLU A 39 3.68 8.21 -6.72
C GLU A 39 3.43 6.78 -6.24
N LEU A 40 3.10 5.88 -7.16
CA LEU A 40 2.95 4.47 -6.83
C LEU A 40 4.23 3.90 -6.27
N ALA A 41 5.37 4.18 -6.91
CA ALA A 41 6.65 3.67 -6.47
C ALA A 41 7.02 4.20 -5.09
N GLY A 42 6.84 5.50 -4.86
CA GLY A 42 7.13 6.10 -3.58
C GLY A 42 6.25 5.56 -2.46
N THR A 43 4.95 5.44 -2.74
CA THR A 43 4.01 4.91 -1.76
C THR A 43 4.31 3.46 -1.45
N ARG A 44 4.66 2.66 -2.47
CA ARG A 44 5.00 1.27 -2.27
C ARG A 44 6.21 1.11 -1.36
N VAL A 45 7.24 1.93 -1.57
CA VAL A 45 8.43 1.91 -0.71
C VAL A 45 8.05 2.28 0.72
N SER A 46 7.25 3.32 0.91
CA SER A 46 6.82 3.75 2.24
C SER A 46 6.06 2.64 2.95
N ILE A 47 5.14 1.99 2.26
CA ILE A 47 4.34 0.91 2.84
C ILE A 47 5.23 -0.27 3.18
N THR A 48 6.13 -0.65 2.28
CA THR A 48 7.03 -1.77 2.50
C THR A 48 7.90 -1.52 3.73
N THR A 49 8.47 -0.33 3.84
CA THR A 49 9.30 0.04 4.99
C THR A 49 8.49 -0.02 6.28
N TYR A 50 7.29 0.56 6.27
CA TYR A 50 6.42 0.52 7.43
C TYR A 50 6.14 -0.92 7.85
N CYS A 51 5.77 -1.77 6.91
CA CYS A 51 5.42 -3.16 7.21
C CYS A 51 6.60 -3.96 7.73
N GLN A 52 7.82 -3.58 7.35
CA GLN A 52 9.03 -4.29 7.76
C GLN A 52 9.62 -3.77 9.08
N THR A 53 9.23 -2.57 9.50
CA THR A 53 9.83 -1.95 10.69
C THR A 53 8.82 -1.71 11.80
N VAL A 54 7.75 -0.97 11.52
CA VAL A 54 6.77 -0.54 12.54
C VAL A 54 5.56 -1.46 12.55
N GLY A 55 5.10 -1.88 11.40
CA GLY A 55 3.89 -2.67 11.27
C GLY A 55 4.06 -4.12 11.67
N THR A 56 2.93 -4.78 11.92
CA THR A 56 2.87 -6.21 12.18
C THR A 56 2.26 -6.89 10.94
N PRO A 57 2.34 -8.23 10.83
CA PRO A 57 1.73 -8.91 9.69
C PRO A 57 0.23 -8.61 9.52
N GLU A 58 -0.47 -8.32 10.61
CA GLU A 58 -1.90 -8.02 10.57
C GLU A 58 -2.19 -6.54 10.33
N SER A 59 -1.20 -5.67 10.41
CA SER A 59 -1.40 -4.24 10.15
C SER A 59 -1.82 -4.05 8.70
N THR A 60 -2.73 -3.09 8.46
CA THR A 60 -3.16 -2.82 7.09
C THR A 60 -2.30 -1.73 6.46
N ILE A 61 -2.22 -1.74 5.13
CA ILE A 61 -1.34 -0.79 4.43
C ILE A 61 -1.81 0.65 4.58
N LYS A 62 -3.09 0.87 4.87
CA LYS A 62 -3.59 2.25 5.06
C LYS A 62 -3.00 2.91 6.29
N GLU A 63 -2.46 2.13 7.22
CA GLU A 63 -1.82 2.67 8.42
C GLU A 63 -0.44 3.25 8.14
N ALA A 64 0.15 2.89 7.01
CA ALA A 64 1.47 3.38 6.62
C ALA A 64 1.40 4.84 6.17
N PRO A 65 2.49 5.62 6.33
CA PRO A 65 2.53 6.97 5.75
C PRO A 65 2.36 6.89 4.24
N HIS A 66 1.47 7.72 3.69
CA HIS A 66 1.23 7.75 2.25
C HIS A 66 0.64 9.10 1.86
N LEU A 67 0.40 9.27 0.58
CA LEU A 67 -0.09 10.55 0.03
C LEU A 67 -1.43 10.96 0.61
#